data_e29fc9f47249a5a396ec90340c15eed7
#
_entry.id   e29fc9f47249a5a396ec90340c15eed7
#
_cell.length_a   1.000
_cell.length_b   1.000
_cell.length_c   1.000
_cell.angle_alpha   90.00
_cell.angle_beta   90.00
_cell.angle_gamma   90.00
#
_symmetry.space_group_name_H-M   'P 1'
#
loop_
_entity.id
_entity.type
_entity.pdbx_description
1 polymer ?
#
loop_
_entity_poly.entity_id
_entity_poly.type
_entity_poly.pdbx_seq_one_letter_code
_entity_poly.pdbx_strand_id
1 'polypeptide(L)'
;MLKESEMSQKNSPELLVGHHYTRYIGDLSGGQILKRIAKKALNLQGNDGLNFYEFELIDDEKKFKEEYSLTLNHLPINQKTADQIIDEANQAFTYNMKMFKELEGNLIAVLGKIVFNYITKNVRKGSTET
;
A
#
# COMPACT_ATOMS: atom_id res chain seq x y z
N MET A 1 14.67 -3.48 -4.68
CA MET A 1 13.40 -4.21 -4.47
C MET A 1 13.32 -5.54 -5.22
N LEU A 2 13.50 -5.60 -6.55
CA LEU A 2 13.47 -6.87 -7.28
C LEU A 2 14.54 -7.87 -6.83
N LYS A 3 15.80 -7.43 -6.66
CA LYS A 3 16.91 -8.30 -6.19
C LYS A 3 16.70 -8.87 -4.80
N GLU A 4 16.07 -8.12 -3.89
CA GLU A 4 15.79 -8.59 -2.52
C GLU A 4 14.62 -9.57 -2.48
N SER A 5 13.58 -9.33 -3.28
CA SER A 5 12.51 -10.31 -3.48
C SER A 5 13.06 -11.63 -4.05
N GLU A 6 14.00 -11.56 -5.00
CA GLU A 6 14.68 -12.75 -5.56
C GLU A 6 15.55 -13.46 -4.52
N MET A 7 16.25 -12.71 -3.65
CA MET A 7 17.06 -13.27 -2.56
C MET A 7 16.18 -13.92 -1.49
N SER A 8 15.08 -13.29 -1.10
CA SER A 8 14.10 -13.86 -0.17
C SER A 8 13.52 -15.16 -0.72
N GLN A 9 13.16 -15.19 -1.99
CA GLN A 9 12.62 -16.38 -2.65
C GLN A 9 13.61 -17.55 -2.67
N LYS A 10 14.90 -17.28 -2.81
CA LYS A 10 15.92 -18.33 -2.92
C LYS A 10 16.28 -18.95 -1.57
N ASN A 11 16.31 -18.15 -0.50
CA ASN A 11 16.81 -18.58 0.81
C ASN A 11 15.69 -18.85 1.82
N SER A 12 14.56 -18.17 1.72
CA SER A 12 13.44 -18.25 2.65
C SER A 12 12.16 -17.80 1.94
N PRO A 13 11.51 -18.70 1.19
CA PRO A 13 10.34 -18.33 0.36
C PRO A 13 9.17 -17.78 1.19
N GLU A 14 9.06 -18.14 2.46
CA GLU A 14 8.08 -17.61 3.39
C GLU A 14 8.16 -16.09 3.58
N LEU A 15 9.33 -15.47 3.37
CA LEU A 15 9.51 -14.02 3.46
C LEU A 15 8.77 -13.26 2.36
N LEU A 16 8.43 -13.93 1.24
CA LEU A 16 7.59 -13.34 0.21
C LEU A 16 6.19 -12.94 0.72
N VAL A 17 5.73 -13.52 1.80
CA VAL A 17 4.47 -13.13 2.47
C VAL A 17 4.52 -11.65 2.88
N GLY A 18 5.67 -11.14 3.33
CA GLY A 18 5.85 -9.73 3.67
C GLY A 18 5.65 -8.80 2.46
N HIS A 19 6.19 -9.16 1.29
CA HIS A 19 6.01 -8.42 0.04
C HIS A 19 4.57 -8.52 -0.48
N HIS A 20 3.98 -9.72 -0.39
CA HIS A 20 2.59 -9.93 -0.75
C HIS A 20 1.64 -9.09 0.12
N TYR A 21 1.87 -9.05 1.43
CA TYR A 21 1.14 -8.21 2.36
C TYR A 21 1.23 -6.72 1.97
N THR A 22 2.44 -6.23 1.69
CA THR A 22 2.66 -4.84 1.29
C THR A 22 1.87 -4.50 0.03
N ARG A 23 1.84 -5.39 -0.96
CA ARG A 23 1.09 -5.18 -2.21
C ARG A 23 -0.42 -5.25 -1.99
N TYR A 24 -0.93 -6.34 -1.40
CA TYR A 24 -2.37 -6.60 -1.35
C TYR A 24 -3.09 -5.88 -0.21
N ILE A 25 -2.44 -5.59 0.89
CA ILE A 25 -3.05 -4.82 1.99
C ILE A 25 -2.62 -3.36 1.94
N GLY A 26 -1.34 -3.09 1.70
CA GLY A 26 -0.81 -1.72 1.61
C GLY A 26 -1.47 -0.94 0.46
N ASP A 27 -1.37 -1.46 -0.77
CA ASP A 27 -1.89 -0.77 -1.95
C ASP A 27 -3.41 -0.83 -2.07
N LEU A 28 -4.04 -1.92 -1.63
CA LEU A 28 -5.51 -2.01 -1.59
C LEU A 28 -6.12 -1.01 -0.59
N SER A 29 -5.38 -0.57 0.40
CA SER A 29 -5.81 0.45 1.37
C SER A 29 -5.29 1.83 0.99
N GLY A 30 -3.99 2.08 1.17
CA GLY A 30 -3.35 3.37 0.90
C GLY A 30 -3.25 3.70 -0.58
N GLY A 31 -3.03 2.71 -1.43
CA GLY A 31 -2.93 2.88 -2.87
C GLY A 31 -4.22 3.39 -3.51
N GLN A 32 -5.40 3.05 -2.99
CA GLN A 32 -6.67 3.59 -3.49
C GLN A 32 -6.79 5.10 -3.25
N ILE A 33 -6.20 5.60 -2.17
CA ILE A 33 -6.11 7.04 -1.91
C ILE A 33 -5.16 7.68 -2.94
N LEU A 34 -3.99 7.09 -3.15
CA LEU A 34 -3.00 7.57 -4.14
C LEU A 34 -3.58 7.56 -5.56
N LYS A 35 -4.32 6.52 -5.94
CA LYS A 35 -5.04 6.45 -7.23
C LYS A 35 -5.95 7.65 -7.44
N ARG A 36 -6.80 7.97 -6.46
CA ARG A 36 -7.72 9.11 -6.53
C ARG A 36 -6.98 10.45 -6.65
N ILE A 37 -5.89 10.60 -5.88
CA ILE A 37 -5.04 11.79 -5.91
C ILE A 37 -4.38 11.93 -7.29
N ALA A 38 -3.75 10.88 -7.81
CA ALA A 38 -3.09 10.87 -9.10
C ALA A 38 -4.08 11.16 -10.24
N LYS A 39 -5.25 10.51 -10.24
CA LYS A 39 -6.30 10.76 -11.22
C LYS A 39 -6.69 12.22 -11.29
N LYS A 40 -6.86 12.87 -10.13
CA LYS A 40 -7.24 14.27 -10.03
C LYS A 40 -6.10 15.20 -10.42
N ALA A 41 -4.88 14.95 -9.93
CA ALA A 41 -3.72 15.79 -10.19
C ALA A 41 -3.32 15.80 -11.66
N LEU A 42 -3.44 14.67 -12.34
CA LEU A 42 -3.13 14.48 -13.76
C LEU A 42 -4.33 14.74 -14.69
N ASN A 43 -5.48 15.10 -14.12
CA ASN A 43 -6.74 15.33 -14.86
C ASN A 43 -7.11 14.17 -15.82
N LEU A 44 -6.95 12.93 -15.35
CA LEU A 44 -7.21 11.73 -16.14
C LEU A 44 -8.72 11.50 -16.28
N GLN A 45 -9.19 11.34 -17.53
CA GLN A 45 -10.61 11.09 -17.82
C GLN A 45 -11.00 9.61 -17.63
N GLY A 46 -10.02 8.71 -17.68
CA GLY A 46 -10.18 7.28 -17.49
C GLY A 46 -9.30 6.75 -16.37
N ASN A 47 -8.95 5.48 -16.43
CA ASN A 47 -8.04 4.81 -15.51
C ASN A 47 -6.66 4.53 -16.14
N ASP A 48 -6.41 4.97 -17.37
CA ASP A 48 -5.13 4.79 -18.03
C ASP A 48 -4.00 5.40 -17.21
N GLY A 49 -2.95 4.60 -16.98
CA GLY A 49 -1.84 4.96 -16.11
C GLY A 49 -2.08 4.69 -14.61
N LEU A 50 -3.26 4.21 -14.23
CA LEU A 50 -3.62 3.88 -12.83
C LEU A 50 -3.82 2.37 -12.59
N ASN A 51 -3.53 1.54 -13.59
CA ASN A 51 -3.76 0.09 -13.55
C ASN A 51 -3.02 -0.61 -12.42
N PHE A 52 -1.90 -0.04 -11.95
CA PHE A 52 -1.19 -0.54 -10.78
C PHE A 52 -2.10 -0.65 -9.53
N TYR A 53 -3.07 0.26 -9.41
CA TYR A 53 -4.01 0.32 -8.29
C TYR A 53 -5.34 -0.38 -8.56
N GLU A 54 -5.48 -1.02 -9.73
CA GLU A 54 -6.65 -1.84 -10.05
C GLU A 54 -6.48 -3.26 -9.51
N PHE A 55 -7.52 -3.79 -8.90
CA PHE A 55 -7.58 -5.14 -8.35
C PHE A 55 -8.85 -5.82 -8.89
N GLU A 56 -8.84 -6.12 -10.18
CA GLU A 56 -10.00 -6.60 -10.93
C GLU A 56 -10.65 -7.88 -10.36
N LEU A 57 -9.88 -8.68 -9.63
CA LEU A 57 -10.36 -9.92 -9.01
C LEU A 57 -10.86 -9.73 -7.57
N ILE A 58 -10.90 -8.49 -7.07
CA ILE A 58 -11.33 -8.16 -5.71
C ILE A 58 -12.57 -7.28 -5.78
N ASP A 59 -13.75 -7.90 -5.71
CA ASP A 59 -15.04 -7.19 -5.76
C ASP A 59 -15.36 -6.49 -4.43
N ASP A 60 -15.01 -7.10 -3.30
CA ASP A 60 -15.23 -6.58 -1.95
C ASP A 60 -13.90 -6.48 -1.20
N GLU A 61 -13.35 -5.26 -1.15
CA GLU A 61 -12.08 -4.99 -0.49
C GLU A 61 -12.10 -5.29 1.02
N LYS A 62 -13.22 -5.03 1.70
CA LYS A 62 -13.34 -5.25 3.13
C LYS A 62 -13.31 -6.75 3.44
N LYS A 63 -14.13 -7.51 2.74
CA LYS A 63 -14.18 -8.96 2.86
C LYS A 63 -12.84 -9.59 2.54
N PHE A 64 -12.19 -9.16 1.45
CA PHE A 64 -10.87 -9.64 1.09
C PHE A 64 -9.84 -9.41 2.20
N LYS A 65 -9.80 -8.22 2.80
CA LYS A 65 -8.87 -7.89 3.90
C LYS A 65 -9.13 -8.73 5.14
N GLU A 66 -10.39 -8.98 5.47
CA GLU A 66 -10.77 -9.85 6.59
C GLU A 66 -10.31 -11.30 6.36
N GLU A 67 -10.60 -11.86 5.19
CA GLU A 67 -10.18 -13.22 4.81
C GLU A 67 -8.65 -13.33 4.73
N TYR A 68 -7.98 -12.32 4.20
CA TYR A 68 -6.53 -12.25 4.14
C TYR A 68 -5.91 -12.28 5.55
N SER A 69 -6.41 -11.47 6.46
CA SER A 69 -5.94 -11.43 7.85
C SER A 69 -6.15 -12.76 8.56
N LEU A 70 -7.32 -13.39 8.36
CA LEU A 70 -7.59 -14.73 8.91
C LEU A 70 -6.61 -15.77 8.35
N THR A 71 -6.33 -15.74 7.06
CA THR A 71 -5.38 -16.64 6.41
C THR A 71 -3.96 -16.47 6.97
N LEU A 72 -3.51 -15.23 7.14
CA LEU A 72 -2.19 -14.95 7.74
C LEU A 72 -2.09 -15.48 9.17
N ASN A 73 -3.14 -15.30 9.98
CA ASN A 73 -3.15 -15.74 11.37
C ASN A 73 -3.15 -17.28 11.51
N HIS A 74 -3.53 -18.00 10.46
CA HIS A 74 -3.57 -19.47 10.44
C HIS A 74 -2.38 -20.10 9.70
N LEU A 75 -1.39 -19.30 9.27
CA LEU A 75 -0.20 -19.86 8.64
C LEU A 75 0.54 -20.81 9.60
N PRO A 76 0.92 -22.01 9.15
CA PRO A 76 1.63 -22.98 9.96
C PRO A 76 3.12 -22.65 10.10
N ILE A 77 3.42 -21.49 10.68
CA ILE A 77 4.77 -20.96 10.88
C ILE A 77 5.05 -20.76 12.36
N ASN A 78 6.32 -20.83 12.73
CA ASN A 78 6.74 -20.53 14.09
C ASN A 78 6.92 -19.01 14.30
N GLN A 79 7.02 -18.57 15.56
CA GLN A 79 7.14 -17.16 15.91
C GLN A 79 8.36 -16.50 15.25
N LYS A 80 9.50 -17.19 15.18
CA LYS A 80 10.69 -16.65 14.52
C LYS A 80 10.45 -16.31 13.06
N THR A 81 9.80 -17.19 12.32
CA THR A 81 9.44 -16.96 10.90
C THR A 81 8.42 -15.83 10.78
N ALA A 82 7.45 -15.75 11.69
CA ALA A 82 6.49 -14.65 11.71
C ALA A 82 7.19 -13.29 11.91
N ASP A 83 8.12 -13.20 12.86
CA ASP A 83 8.90 -11.99 13.11
C ASP A 83 9.74 -11.59 11.89
N GLN A 84 10.34 -12.56 11.20
CA GLN A 84 11.10 -12.31 9.97
C GLN A 84 10.20 -11.80 8.84
N ILE A 85 8.98 -12.31 8.69
CA ILE A 85 8.00 -11.81 7.71
C ILE A 85 7.60 -10.37 8.02
N ILE A 86 7.41 -10.02 9.30
CA ILE A 86 7.10 -8.65 9.73
C ILE A 86 8.26 -7.72 9.42
N ASP A 87 9.49 -8.12 9.70
CA ASP A 87 10.69 -7.33 9.40
C ASP A 87 10.83 -7.10 7.88
N GLU A 88 10.58 -8.13 7.08
CA GLU A 88 10.62 -8.03 5.61
C GLU A 88 9.52 -7.10 5.07
N ALA A 89 8.30 -7.15 5.61
CA ALA A 89 7.23 -6.23 5.26
C ALA A 89 7.60 -4.78 5.62
N ASN A 90 8.15 -4.54 6.79
CA ASN A 90 8.63 -3.22 7.21
C ASN A 90 9.75 -2.70 6.30
N GLN A 91 10.63 -3.57 5.85
CA GLN A 91 11.69 -3.23 4.90
C GLN A 91 11.11 -2.86 3.53
N ALA A 92 10.12 -3.62 3.03
CA ALA A 92 9.43 -3.31 1.79
C ALA A 92 8.73 -1.93 1.85
N PHE A 93 8.05 -1.60 2.95
CA PHE A 93 7.50 -0.26 3.17
C PHE A 93 8.58 0.83 3.20
N THR A 94 9.72 0.55 3.83
CA THR A 94 10.84 1.48 3.89
C THR A 94 11.40 1.78 2.50
N TYR A 95 11.51 0.78 1.62
CA TYR A 95 11.95 0.97 0.24
C TYR A 95 10.95 1.79 -0.57
N ASN A 96 9.65 1.53 -0.42
CA ASN A 96 8.62 2.35 -1.04
C ASN A 96 8.74 3.82 -0.59
N MET A 97 8.95 4.07 0.69
CA MET A 97 9.16 5.44 1.21
C MET A 97 10.42 6.09 0.67
N LYS A 98 11.52 5.33 0.53
CA LYS A 98 12.77 5.85 -0.08
C LYS A 98 12.55 6.20 -1.55
N MET A 99 11.87 5.34 -2.31
CA MET A 99 11.51 5.60 -3.70
C MET A 99 10.71 6.90 -3.84
N PHE A 100 9.71 7.11 -2.99
CA PHE A 100 8.94 8.37 -2.98
C PHE A 100 9.80 9.59 -2.67
N LYS A 101 10.80 9.46 -1.79
CA LYS A 101 11.74 10.56 -1.47
C LYS A 101 12.69 10.88 -2.62
N GLU A 102 13.04 9.88 -3.43
CA GLU A 102 13.92 10.03 -4.60
C GLU A 102 13.18 10.67 -5.79
N LEU A 103 11.85 10.48 -5.86
CA LEU A 103 10.99 11.24 -6.79
C LEU A 103 10.99 12.69 -6.30
N GLU A 104 11.82 13.52 -6.94
CA GLU A 104 12.19 14.87 -6.56
C GLU A 104 11.13 15.71 -5.83
N GLY A 105 11.60 16.51 -4.85
CA GLY A 105 10.85 17.23 -3.84
C GLY A 105 9.61 18.04 -4.26
N ASN A 106 9.46 18.38 -5.52
CA ASN A 106 8.27 19.09 -6.02
C ASN A 106 7.05 18.18 -6.10
N LEU A 107 7.21 16.92 -6.52
CA LEU A 107 6.08 15.98 -6.62
C LEU A 107 5.60 15.56 -5.22
N ILE A 108 6.53 15.32 -4.29
CA ILE A 108 6.20 14.99 -2.90
C ILE A 108 5.54 16.16 -2.19
N ALA A 109 6.00 17.38 -2.42
CA ALA A 109 5.40 18.59 -1.86
C ALA A 109 3.97 18.81 -2.41
N VAL A 110 3.75 18.56 -3.70
CA VAL A 110 2.41 18.63 -4.32
C VAL A 110 1.50 17.54 -3.79
N LEU A 111 1.95 16.29 -3.73
CA LEU A 111 1.19 15.18 -3.16
C LEU A 111 0.89 15.40 -1.68
N GLY A 112 1.87 15.86 -0.90
CA GLY A 112 1.70 16.19 0.51
C GLY A 112 0.65 17.28 0.74
N LYS A 113 0.66 18.36 -0.07
CA LYS A 113 -0.34 19.43 -0.02
C LYS A 113 -1.74 18.93 -0.40
N ILE A 114 -1.86 18.06 -1.39
CA ILE A 114 -3.13 17.49 -1.83
C ILE A 114 -3.71 16.58 -0.74
N VAL A 115 -2.89 15.70 -0.16
CA VAL A 115 -3.30 14.82 0.96
C VAL A 115 -3.70 15.65 2.17
N PHE A 116 -2.90 16.64 2.55
CA PHE A 116 -3.20 17.54 3.67
C PHE A 116 -4.51 18.29 3.46
N ASN A 117 -4.71 18.86 2.25
CA ASN A 117 -5.94 19.57 1.91
C ASN A 117 -7.17 18.64 1.91
N TYR A 118 -7.00 17.39 1.46
CA TYR A 118 -8.08 16.41 1.48
C TYR A 118 -8.49 16.05 2.90
N ILE A 119 -7.51 15.78 3.78
CA ILE A 119 -7.75 15.46 5.19
C ILE A 119 -8.40 16.64 5.90
N THR A 120 -7.88 17.86 5.75
CA THR A 120 -8.39 19.05 6.43
C THR A 120 -9.78 19.47 5.95
N LYS A 121 -10.10 19.28 4.67
CA LYS A 121 -11.45 19.56 4.16
C LYS A 121 -12.50 18.57 4.69
N ASN A 122 -12.14 17.31 4.86
CA ASN A 122 -13.05 16.30 5.37
C ASN A 122 -13.26 16.42 6.89
N VAL A 123 -12.22 16.81 7.63
CA VAL A 123 -12.34 17.09 9.07
C VAL A 123 -13.23 18.33 9.34
N ARG A 124 -13.17 19.37 8.49
CA ARG A 124 -14.03 20.56 8.62
C ARG A 124 -15.51 20.30 8.31
N LYS A 125 -15.82 19.33 7.45
CA LYS A 125 -17.24 18.97 7.16
C LYS A 125 -17.89 18.20 8.30
N GLY A 126 -17.12 17.53 9.16
CA GLY A 126 -17.65 16.79 10.32
C GLY A 126 -17.91 17.61 11.57
N SER A 127 -17.55 18.91 11.62
CA SER A 127 -17.72 19.76 12.80
C SER A 127 -18.80 20.85 12.68
N THR A 128 -19.66 20.77 11.68
CA THR A 128 -20.77 21.73 11.48
C THR A 128 -22.17 21.10 11.58
N GLU A 129 -22.28 19.91 12.14
CA GLU A 129 -23.58 19.33 12.53
C GLU A 129 -23.60 19.12 14.05
N THR A 130 -23.83 20.20 14.78
CA THR A 130 -24.42 20.24 16.14
C THR A 130 -25.41 21.35 16.21
#